data_789913914fca1eb4134071633f5feffa
#
_entry.id   789913914fca1eb4134071633f5feffa
#
_cell.length_a   1.000
_cell.length_b   1.000
_cell.length_c   1.000
_cell.angle_alpha   90.00
_cell.angle_beta   90.00
_cell.angle_gamma   90.00
#
_symmetry.space_group_name_H-M   'P 1'
#
loop_
_entity.id
_entity.type
_entity.pdbx_description
1 polymer ?
#
loop_
_entity_poly.entity_id
_entity_poly.type
_entity_poly.pdbx_seq_one_letter_code
_entity_poly.pdbx_strand_id
1 'polypeptide(L)'
;SNNVDMIFVGPEEPLVKGIFDYFLQKKELSHIRVIGPSKAASQLEGSKAFAKAFMKRHNIPTAAYEEFTADKYLEGVEYIKKQSLPIVLKADGLAAGKGVLICQNHLEAVSEFDLMLLQAKFGEAGKKVVIEEFLNGIELSIFVLTDGENYVILPEAKDYKRIGEADAGLNTGGMGAVSPLPFVT
;
A
#
# COMPACT_ATOMS: atom_id res chain seq x y z
N SER A 1 18.84 -3.68 -30.59
CA SER A 1 19.01 -3.45 -29.15
C SER A 1 19.01 -1.94 -28.93
N ASN A 2 18.18 -1.48 -27.99
CA ASN A 2 18.21 -0.09 -27.58
C ASN A 2 19.30 0.06 -26.52
N ASN A 3 20.14 1.09 -26.64
CA ASN A 3 21.09 1.44 -25.58
C ASN A 3 20.30 2.11 -24.46
N VAL A 4 20.15 1.38 -23.34
CA VAL A 4 19.45 1.85 -22.15
C VAL A 4 20.47 2.06 -21.04
N ASP A 5 20.58 3.28 -20.53
CA ASP A 5 21.53 3.65 -19.47
C ASP A 5 20.83 3.73 -18.10
N MET A 6 19.51 3.93 -18.10
CA MET A 6 18.74 4.11 -16.88
C MET A 6 17.31 3.54 -17.03
N ILE A 7 16.81 2.95 -15.96
CA ILE A 7 15.43 2.47 -15.84
C ILE A 7 14.80 3.15 -14.63
N PHE A 8 13.69 3.86 -14.84
CA PHE A 8 12.83 4.34 -13.76
C PHE A 8 11.65 3.37 -13.62
N VAL A 9 11.54 2.72 -12.45
CA VAL A 9 10.52 1.69 -12.23
C VAL A 9 9.30 2.32 -11.59
N GLY A 10 8.23 2.51 -12.37
CA GLY A 10 6.96 3.07 -11.90
C GLY A 10 6.09 2.07 -11.12
N PRO A 11 5.85 0.85 -11.64
CA PRO A 11 5.01 -0.13 -10.96
C PRO A 11 5.68 -0.74 -9.74
N GLU A 12 4.91 -0.97 -8.67
CA GLU A 12 5.39 -1.55 -7.42
C GLU A 12 5.76 -3.04 -7.52
N GLU A 13 5.05 -3.83 -8.32
CA GLU A 13 5.24 -5.28 -8.40
C GLU A 13 6.66 -5.70 -8.86
N PRO A 14 7.26 -5.13 -9.90
CA PRO A 14 8.64 -5.41 -10.26
C PRO A 14 9.64 -5.07 -9.15
N LEU A 15 9.40 -4.00 -8.39
CA LEU A 15 10.24 -3.60 -7.26
C LEU A 15 10.17 -4.63 -6.13
N VAL A 16 8.97 -5.03 -5.73
CA VAL A 16 8.75 -6.07 -4.72
C VAL A 16 9.35 -7.40 -5.14
N LYS A 17 9.33 -7.72 -6.44
CA LYS A 17 9.99 -8.91 -7.01
C LYS A 17 11.51 -8.79 -7.09
N GLY A 18 12.09 -7.60 -6.90
CA GLY A 18 13.53 -7.37 -6.79
C GLY A 18 14.23 -7.02 -8.10
N ILE A 19 13.56 -6.27 -8.99
CA ILE A 19 14.18 -5.83 -10.24
C ILE A 19 15.47 -5.03 -9.99
N PHE A 20 15.52 -4.18 -8.96
CA PHE A 20 16.73 -3.44 -8.58
C PHE A 20 17.89 -4.39 -8.29
N ASP A 21 17.67 -5.37 -7.41
CA ASP A 21 18.70 -6.34 -7.00
C ASP A 21 19.13 -7.23 -8.17
N TYR A 22 18.18 -7.58 -9.06
CA TYR A 22 18.49 -8.35 -10.27
C TYR A 22 19.49 -7.64 -11.17
N PHE A 23 19.27 -6.35 -11.47
CA PHE A 23 20.21 -5.59 -12.31
C PHE A 23 21.56 -5.38 -11.61
N LEU A 24 21.58 -5.14 -10.30
CA LEU A 24 22.80 -4.97 -9.52
C LEU A 24 23.65 -6.23 -9.50
N GLN A 25 23.04 -7.42 -9.44
CA GLN A 25 23.75 -8.70 -9.35
C GLN A 25 24.26 -9.22 -10.70
N LYS A 26 23.68 -8.75 -11.81
CA LYS A 26 24.05 -9.18 -13.16
C LYS A 26 25.15 -8.29 -13.72
N LYS A 27 26.37 -8.83 -13.84
CA LYS A 27 27.54 -8.08 -14.32
C LYS A 27 27.31 -7.39 -15.66
N GLU A 28 26.63 -8.06 -16.58
CA GLU A 28 26.28 -7.56 -17.92
C GLU A 28 25.23 -6.42 -17.90
N LEU A 29 24.49 -6.28 -16.80
CA LEU A 29 23.45 -5.25 -16.62
C LEU A 29 23.82 -4.18 -15.60
N SER A 30 24.91 -4.36 -14.85
CA SER A 30 25.29 -3.46 -13.73
C SER A 30 25.63 -2.03 -14.17
N HIS A 31 25.84 -1.80 -15.47
CA HIS A 31 26.02 -0.47 -16.03
C HIS A 31 24.69 0.31 -16.17
N ILE A 32 23.56 -0.39 -16.15
CA ILE A 32 22.21 0.22 -16.25
C ILE A 32 21.76 0.64 -14.84
N ARG A 33 21.54 1.92 -14.63
CA ARG A 33 21.05 2.45 -13.36
C ARG A 33 19.56 2.18 -13.20
N VAL A 34 19.18 1.51 -12.13
CA VAL A 34 17.77 1.31 -11.79
C VAL A 34 17.37 2.29 -10.69
N ILE A 35 16.38 3.15 -10.99
CA ILE A 35 15.78 4.07 -10.02
C ILE A 35 14.59 3.36 -9.38
N GLY A 36 14.69 3.10 -8.12
CA GLY A 36 13.69 2.41 -7.30
C GLY A 36 14.34 1.72 -6.09
N PRO A 37 13.55 1.31 -5.10
CA PRO A 37 14.04 0.65 -3.91
C PRO A 37 14.54 -0.78 -4.20
N SER A 38 15.42 -1.27 -3.34
CA SER A 38 15.79 -2.70 -3.31
C SER A 38 14.59 -3.57 -2.94
N LYS A 39 14.68 -4.87 -3.19
CA LYS A 39 13.65 -5.84 -2.77
C LYS A 39 13.33 -5.74 -1.27
N ALA A 40 14.36 -5.55 -0.44
CA ALA A 40 14.20 -5.40 1.00
C ALA A 40 13.43 -4.13 1.37
N ALA A 41 13.77 -2.98 0.77
CA ALA A 41 13.08 -1.72 1.00
C ALA A 41 11.66 -1.72 0.41
N SER A 42 11.43 -2.41 -0.70
CA SER A 42 10.12 -2.56 -1.34
C SER A 42 9.09 -3.31 -0.48
N GLN A 43 9.52 -3.95 0.63
CA GLN A 43 8.58 -4.55 1.59
C GLN A 43 7.68 -3.50 2.25
N LEU A 44 8.09 -2.24 2.30
CA LEU A 44 7.24 -1.14 2.78
C LEU A 44 5.96 -0.97 1.94
N GLU A 45 6.00 -1.35 0.67
CA GLU A 45 4.83 -1.39 -0.22
C GLU A 45 4.25 -2.81 -0.34
N GLY A 46 5.13 -3.82 -0.37
CA GLY A 46 4.75 -5.22 -0.59
C GLY A 46 3.98 -5.87 0.55
N SER A 47 4.11 -5.35 1.78
CA SER A 47 3.40 -5.85 2.97
C SER A 47 2.96 -4.69 3.86
N LYS A 48 1.66 -4.54 4.03
CA LYS A 48 1.07 -3.51 4.89
C LYS A 48 1.42 -3.74 6.36
N ALA A 49 1.43 -5.00 6.80
CA ALA A 49 1.84 -5.37 8.14
C ALA A 49 3.32 -5.00 8.40
N PHE A 50 4.20 -5.28 7.43
CA PHE A 50 5.60 -4.85 7.53
C PHE A 50 5.73 -3.33 7.62
N ALA A 51 5.02 -2.59 6.75
CA ALA A 51 5.02 -1.13 6.75
C ALA A 51 4.52 -0.57 8.09
N LYS A 52 3.43 -1.12 8.63
CA LYS A 52 2.89 -0.72 9.94
C LYS A 52 3.86 -0.99 11.08
N ALA A 53 4.47 -2.17 11.12
CA ALA A 53 5.48 -2.50 12.12
C ALA A 53 6.72 -1.60 12.01
N PHE A 54 7.14 -1.26 10.79
CA PHE A 54 8.22 -0.31 10.53
C PHE A 54 7.88 1.08 11.06
N MET A 55 6.70 1.62 10.70
CA MET A 55 6.25 2.94 11.15
C MET A 55 6.16 3.00 12.68
N LYS A 56 5.60 1.97 13.33
CA LYS A 56 5.53 1.87 14.80
C LYS A 56 6.92 1.89 15.43
N ARG A 57 7.87 1.11 14.91
CA ARG A 57 9.24 1.02 15.41
C ARG A 57 9.99 2.34 15.32
N HIS A 58 9.72 3.12 14.28
CA HIS A 58 10.40 4.39 14.00
C HIS A 58 9.58 5.62 14.42
N ASN A 59 8.47 5.45 15.16
CA ASN A 59 7.58 6.53 15.59
C ASN A 59 7.06 7.39 14.43
N ILE A 60 6.83 6.79 13.27
CA ILE A 60 6.21 7.45 12.12
C ILE A 60 4.69 7.42 12.31
N PRO A 61 4.00 8.57 12.26
CA PRO A 61 2.55 8.62 12.42
C PRO A 61 1.83 7.73 11.39
N THR A 62 0.88 6.94 11.87
CA THR A 62 0.06 6.06 11.03
C THR A 62 -1.27 5.79 11.74
N ALA A 63 -2.29 5.37 11.01
CA ALA A 63 -3.57 4.92 11.57
C ALA A 63 -3.35 3.82 12.62
N ALA A 64 -4.11 3.86 13.70
CA ALA A 64 -4.15 2.77 14.67
C ALA A 64 -4.57 1.47 13.97
N TYR A 65 -3.92 0.37 14.30
CA TYR A 65 -4.12 -0.89 13.58
C TYR A 65 -3.85 -2.11 14.45
N GLU A 66 -4.39 -3.24 14.00
CA GLU A 66 -4.00 -4.57 14.46
C GLU A 66 -4.01 -5.54 13.26
N GLU A 67 -3.19 -6.61 13.33
CA GLU A 67 -3.07 -7.58 12.25
C GLU A 67 -3.55 -8.96 12.70
N PHE A 68 -4.25 -9.67 11.79
CA PHE A 68 -4.83 -10.97 12.08
C PHE A 68 -4.56 -11.96 10.96
N THR A 69 -4.32 -13.20 11.35
CA THR A 69 -4.22 -14.40 10.52
C THR A 69 -5.37 -15.35 10.85
N ALA A 70 -5.61 -16.37 10.03
CA ALA A 70 -6.77 -17.25 10.19
C ALA A 70 -6.86 -17.93 11.56
N ASP A 71 -5.71 -18.25 12.19
CA ASP A 71 -5.63 -18.80 13.55
C ASP A 71 -6.09 -17.83 14.64
N LYS A 72 -6.11 -16.50 14.33
CA LYS A 72 -6.57 -15.43 15.23
C LYS A 72 -7.90 -14.81 14.79
N TYR A 73 -8.68 -15.53 13.99
CA TYR A 73 -9.93 -15.03 13.44
C TYR A 73 -10.88 -14.50 14.52
N LEU A 74 -11.12 -15.27 15.59
CA LEU A 74 -12.04 -14.86 16.65
C LEU A 74 -11.56 -13.60 17.39
N GLU A 75 -10.26 -13.47 17.60
CA GLU A 75 -9.67 -12.25 18.19
C GLU A 75 -9.90 -11.05 17.29
N GLY A 76 -9.77 -11.23 15.96
CA GLY A 76 -10.04 -10.19 14.98
C GLY A 76 -11.50 -9.75 14.96
N VAL A 77 -12.45 -10.67 15.07
CA VAL A 77 -13.87 -10.37 15.20
C VAL A 77 -14.16 -9.54 16.46
N GLU A 78 -13.59 -9.91 17.61
CA GLU A 78 -13.73 -9.14 18.84
C GLU A 78 -13.04 -7.76 18.77
N TYR A 79 -11.95 -7.65 18.03
CA TYR A 79 -11.30 -6.38 17.77
C TYR A 79 -12.20 -5.47 16.91
N ILE A 80 -12.76 -5.99 15.80
CA ILE A 80 -13.69 -5.25 14.93
C ILE A 80 -14.84 -4.67 15.73
N LYS A 81 -15.47 -5.47 16.58
CA LYS A 81 -16.64 -5.03 17.40
C LYS A 81 -16.34 -3.84 18.33
N LYS A 82 -15.08 -3.64 18.68
CA LYS A 82 -14.65 -2.55 19.58
C LYS A 82 -14.20 -1.28 18.84
N GLN A 83 -14.03 -1.35 17.51
CA GLN A 83 -13.56 -0.21 16.73
C GLN A 83 -14.68 0.80 16.46
N SER A 84 -14.29 2.07 16.34
CA SER A 84 -15.18 3.12 15.82
C SER A 84 -15.41 2.94 14.32
N LEU A 85 -16.58 3.35 13.85
CA LEU A 85 -16.94 3.32 12.43
C LEU A 85 -16.58 4.63 11.71
N PRO A 86 -16.25 4.55 10.43
CA PRO A 86 -16.06 3.35 9.62
C PRO A 86 -14.77 2.60 9.94
N ILE A 87 -14.71 1.31 9.61
CA ILE A 87 -13.54 0.45 9.82
C ILE A 87 -12.87 0.16 8.49
N VAL A 88 -11.54 0.18 8.44
CA VAL A 88 -10.78 -0.14 7.22
C VAL A 88 -10.15 -1.52 7.34
N LEU A 89 -10.47 -2.40 6.38
CA LEU A 89 -9.86 -3.72 6.24
C LEU A 89 -8.91 -3.72 5.06
N LYS A 90 -7.68 -4.21 5.25
CA LYS A 90 -6.67 -4.27 4.19
C LYS A 90 -6.07 -5.66 4.09
N ALA A 91 -6.13 -6.28 2.91
CA ALA A 91 -5.32 -7.45 2.62
C ALA A 91 -3.83 -7.05 2.66
N ASP A 92 -2.98 -7.88 3.28
CA ASP A 92 -1.58 -7.52 3.56
C ASP A 92 -0.75 -7.35 2.28
N GLY A 93 -0.90 -8.24 1.31
CA GLY A 93 -0.13 -8.22 0.07
C GLY A 93 -0.65 -7.26 -1.00
N LEU A 94 0.02 -7.27 -2.16
CA LEU A 94 -0.41 -6.54 -3.34
C LEU A 94 -1.74 -7.12 -3.87
N ALA A 95 -2.76 -6.29 -3.95
CA ALA A 95 -4.09 -6.64 -4.45
C ALA A 95 -4.59 -5.65 -5.52
N ALA A 96 -3.68 -4.99 -6.23
CA ALA A 96 -3.96 -4.02 -7.30
C ALA A 96 -4.99 -2.95 -6.88
N GLY A 97 -4.86 -2.42 -5.66
CA GLY A 97 -5.77 -1.41 -5.11
C GLY A 97 -7.13 -1.95 -4.64
N LYS A 98 -7.45 -3.23 -4.89
CA LYS A 98 -8.76 -3.83 -4.56
C LYS A 98 -8.82 -4.44 -3.16
N GLY A 99 -7.69 -4.63 -2.50
CA GLY A 99 -7.58 -5.24 -1.18
C GLY A 99 -7.87 -4.31 -0.01
N VAL A 100 -8.49 -3.14 -0.23
CA VAL A 100 -8.85 -2.17 0.80
C VAL A 100 -10.36 -1.97 0.78
N LEU A 101 -10.99 -2.21 1.93
CA LEU A 101 -12.44 -2.08 2.13
C LEU A 101 -12.72 -1.13 3.30
N ILE A 102 -13.66 -0.21 3.11
CA ILE A 102 -14.11 0.73 4.13
C ILE A 102 -15.54 0.33 4.53
N CYS A 103 -15.66 -0.30 5.68
CA CYS A 103 -16.90 -0.86 6.18
C CYS A 103 -17.66 0.14 7.04
N GLN A 104 -18.91 0.37 6.72
CA GLN A 104 -19.75 1.38 7.36
C GLN A 104 -20.44 0.87 8.65
N ASN A 105 -20.43 -0.43 8.87
CA ASN A 105 -20.98 -1.05 10.08
C ASN A 105 -20.20 -2.32 10.45
N HIS A 106 -20.34 -2.75 11.70
CA HIS A 106 -19.60 -3.91 12.23
C HIS A 106 -19.98 -5.24 11.56
N LEU A 107 -21.25 -5.40 11.14
CA LEU A 107 -21.70 -6.63 10.49
C LEU A 107 -21.01 -6.79 9.12
N GLU A 108 -20.97 -5.71 8.35
CA GLU A 108 -20.26 -5.65 7.09
C GLU A 108 -18.75 -5.95 7.30
N ALA A 109 -18.13 -5.30 8.30
CA ALA A 109 -16.71 -5.50 8.60
C ALA A 109 -16.38 -6.95 8.96
N VAL A 110 -17.20 -7.60 9.78
CA VAL A 110 -17.01 -9.01 10.14
C VAL A 110 -17.22 -9.92 8.92
N SER A 111 -18.25 -9.66 8.09
CA SER A 111 -18.49 -10.45 6.87
C SER A 111 -17.35 -10.33 5.87
N GLU A 112 -16.85 -9.12 5.63
CA GLU A 112 -15.73 -8.91 4.72
C GLU A 112 -14.42 -9.46 5.28
N PHE A 113 -14.20 -9.37 6.58
CA PHE A 113 -13.06 -9.99 7.25
C PHE A 113 -13.04 -11.52 7.09
N ASP A 114 -14.21 -12.17 7.21
CA ASP A 114 -14.40 -13.60 6.94
C ASP A 114 -14.03 -13.94 5.48
N LEU A 115 -14.61 -13.21 4.53
CA LEU A 115 -14.34 -13.40 3.10
C LEU A 115 -12.84 -13.24 2.75
N MET A 116 -12.19 -12.25 3.35
CA MET A 116 -10.77 -11.98 3.10
C MET A 116 -9.88 -13.08 3.69
N LEU A 117 -10.11 -13.43 4.95
CA LEU A 117 -9.18 -14.22 5.73
C LEU A 117 -9.43 -15.73 5.60
N LEU A 118 -10.69 -16.17 5.63
CA LEU A 118 -11.06 -17.59 5.62
C LEU A 118 -11.41 -18.10 4.21
N GLN A 119 -11.98 -17.24 3.36
CA GLN A 119 -12.40 -17.64 2.01
C GLN A 119 -11.40 -17.20 0.91
N ALA A 120 -10.24 -16.68 1.33
CA ALA A 120 -9.15 -16.30 0.43
C ALA A 120 -9.58 -15.35 -0.73
N LYS A 121 -10.50 -14.42 -0.47
CA LYS A 121 -11.02 -13.45 -1.45
C LYS A 121 -9.91 -12.77 -2.28
N PHE A 122 -8.72 -12.60 -1.69
CA PHE A 122 -7.53 -12.01 -2.33
C PHE A 122 -6.35 -12.98 -2.44
N GLY A 123 -6.62 -14.31 -2.40
CA GLY A 123 -5.58 -15.34 -2.50
C GLY A 123 -4.51 -15.19 -1.42
N GLU A 124 -3.24 -15.30 -1.80
CA GLU A 124 -2.09 -15.18 -0.87
C GLU A 124 -2.07 -13.84 -0.12
N ALA A 125 -2.50 -12.76 -0.76
CA ALA A 125 -2.54 -11.43 -0.14
C ALA A 125 -3.55 -11.35 1.03
N GLY A 126 -4.57 -12.21 1.04
CA GLY A 126 -5.59 -12.28 2.08
C GLY A 126 -5.23 -13.18 3.27
N LYS A 127 -4.10 -13.86 3.27
CA LYS A 127 -3.67 -14.71 4.40
C LYS A 127 -3.46 -13.95 5.71
N LYS A 128 -3.27 -12.66 5.60
CA LYS A 128 -3.21 -11.72 6.70
C LYS A 128 -4.06 -10.50 6.36
N VAL A 129 -4.83 -10.02 7.31
CA VAL A 129 -5.63 -8.80 7.20
C VAL A 129 -5.19 -7.81 8.26
N VAL A 130 -4.96 -6.58 7.84
CA VAL A 130 -4.73 -5.44 8.73
C VAL A 130 -6.04 -4.70 8.90
N ILE A 131 -6.48 -4.53 10.12
CA ILE A 131 -7.66 -3.76 10.50
C ILE A 131 -7.19 -2.42 11.02
N GLU A 132 -7.68 -1.33 10.41
CA GLU A 132 -7.25 0.04 10.73
C GLU A 132 -8.42 0.94 11.09
N GLU A 133 -8.15 1.96 11.89
CA GLU A 133 -9.06 3.10 12.01
C GLU A 133 -9.16 3.85 10.68
N PHE A 134 -10.31 4.45 10.45
CA PHE A 134 -10.51 5.33 9.30
C PHE A 134 -9.96 6.73 9.60
N LEU A 135 -9.03 7.18 8.78
CA LEU A 135 -8.54 8.56 8.83
C LEU A 135 -9.36 9.43 7.90
N ASN A 136 -10.00 10.46 8.45
CA ASN A 136 -10.74 11.43 7.67
C ASN A 136 -9.80 12.57 7.25
N GLY A 137 -9.69 12.87 5.96
CA GLY A 137 -8.82 13.91 5.45
C GLY A 137 -8.70 13.90 3.93
N ILE A 138 -7.85 14.78 3.42
CA ILE A 138 -7.52 14.82 2.01
C ILE A 138 -6.29 13.93 1.79
N GLU A 139 -6.44 12.88 0.97
CA GLU A 139 -5.34 12.01 0.58
C GLU A 139 -4.48 12.69 -0.50
N LEU A 140 -3.17 12.66 -0.32
CA LEU A 140 -2.21 13.09 -1.32
C LEU A 140 -0.92 12.27 -1.22
N SER A 141 -0.16 12.25 -2.30
CA SER A 141 1.15 11.61 -2.38
C SER A 141 2.25 12.64 -2.40
N ILE A 142 3.29 12.44 -1.57
CA ILE A 142 4.54 13.19 -1.61
C ILE A 142 5.63 12.24 -2.09
N PHE A 143 6.34 12.64 -3.12
CA PHE A 143 7.40 11.83 -3.72
C PHE A 143 8.76 12.33 -3.27
N VAL A 144 9.63 11.39 -2.92
CA VAL A 144 11.01 11.68 -2.52
C VAL A 144 11.95 10.84 -3.36
N LEU A 145 12.89 11.50 -4.02
CA LEU A 145 14.02 10.84 -4.68
C LEU A 145 15.23 10.94 -3.75
N THR A 146 15.85 9.81 -3.45
CA THR A 146 17.01 9.76 -2.53
C THR A 146 18.10 8.81 -3.05
N ASP A 147 19.35 9.13 -2.72
CA ASP A 147 20.52 8.26 -2.91
C ASP A 147 20.94 7.55 -1.60
N GLY A 148 20.16 7.76 -0.52
CA GLY A 148 20.43 7.23 0.82
C GLY A 148 21.13 8.23 1.76
N GLU A 149 21.76 9.27 1.24
CA GLU A 149 22.41 10.36 2.00
C GLU A 149 21.69 11.69 1.79
N ASN A 150 21.31 11.97 0.56
CA ASN A 150 20.61 13.19 0.15
C ASN A 150 19.21 12.83 -0.35
N TYR A 151 18.35 13.84 -0.42
CA TYR A 151 17.02 13.68 -0.99
C TYR A 151 16.53 14.94 -1.69
N VAL A 152 15.64 14.76 -2.64
CA VAL A 152 14.89 15.82 -3.30
C VAL A 152 13.42 15.48 -3.20
N ILE A 153 12.62 16.45 -2.74
CA ILE A 153 11.16 16.34 -2.74
C ILE A 153 10.66 16.75 -4.13
N LEU A 154 9.93 15.85 -4.76
CA LEU A 154 9.26 16.10 -6.05
C LEU A 154 7.89 16.71 -5.80
N PRO A 155 7.26 17.33 -6.83
CA PRO A 155 5.91 17.85 -6.68
C PRO A 155 4.94 16.77 -6.19
N GLU A 156 4.11 17.16 -5.24
CA GLU A 156 3.04 16.33 -4.71
C GLU A 156 1.96 16.07 -5.75
N ALA A 157 1.19 15.00 -5.57
CA ALA A 157 0.06 14.68 -6.41
C ALA A 157 -1.13 14.13 -5.62
N LYS A 158 -2.32 14.35 -6.11
CA LYS A 158 -3.54 13.66 -5.68
C LYS A 158 -4.01 12.78 -6.83
N ASP A 159 -4.15 11.50 -6.55
CA ASP A 159 -4.77 10.57 -7.46
C ASP A 159 -6.26 10.37 -7.13
N TYR A 160 -7.03 10.03 -8.15
CA TYR A 160 -8.45 9.75 -8.07
C TYR A 160 -8.66 8.29 -8.42
N LYS A 161 -9.11 7.50 -7.46
CA LYS A 161 -9.20 6.04 -7.58
C LYS A 161 -10.63 5.55 -7.83
N ARG A 162 -11.63 6.33 -7.42
CA ARG A 162 -13.02 5.88 -7.49
C ARG A 162 -13.61 6.09 -8.88
N ILE A 163 -14.44 5.12 -9.31
CA ILE A 163 -15.01 5.11 -10.67
C ILE A 163 -16.13 6.14 -10.87
N GLY A 164 -16.80 6.54 -9.81
CA GLY A 164 -17.96 7.43 -9.86
C GLY A 164 -17.62 8.89 -9.59
N GLU A 165 -18.56 9.77 -9.90
CA GLU A 165 -18.47 11.18 -9.60
C GLU A 165 -18.47 11.44 -8.09
N ALA A 166 -17.94 12.59 -7.67
CA ALA A 166 -17.83 13.01 -6.28
C ALA A 166 -17.13 11.97 -5.37
N ASP A 167 -16.11 11.33 -5.89
CA ASP A 167 -15.31 10.31 -5.17
C ASP A 167 -16.17 9.15 -4.64
N ALA A 168 -17.10 8.66 -5.47
CA ALA A 168 -18.02 7.57 -5.14
C ALA A 168 -17.71 6.28 -5.94
N GLY A 169 -18.27 5.16 -5.48
CA GLY A 169 -18.15 3.86 -6.14
C GLY A 169 -16.89 3.08 -5.77
N LEU A 170 -16.59 2.06 -6.56
CA LEU A 170 -15.47 1.15 -6.31
C LEU A 170 -14.13 1.78 -6.66
N ASN A 171 -13.09 1.36 -5.94
CA ASN A 171 -11.71 1.72 -6.26
C ASN A 171 -11.27 1.06 -7.56
N THR A 172 -10.52 1.82 -8.36
CA THR A 172 -9.84 1.37 -9.59
C THR A 172 -8.32 1.44 -9.40
N GLY A 173 -7.56 1.10 -10.44
CA GLY A 173 -6.10 1.31 -10.47
C GLY A 173 -5.69 2.77 -10.65
N GLY A 174 -6.66 3.68 -10.89
CA GLY A 174 -6.46 5.12 -11.07
C GLY A 174 -7.32 5.65 -12.21
N MET A 175 -8.06 6.73 -11.96
CA MET A 175 -8.89 7.43 -12.94
C MET A 175 -8.21 8.71 -13.45
N GLY A 176 -7.20 9.20 -12.74
CA GLY A 176 -6.44 10.38 -13.07
C GLY A 176 -5.64 10.89 -11.88
N ALA A 177 -4.76 11.84 -12.13
CA ALA A 177 -3.99 12.51 -11.08
C ALA A 177 -3.84 14.00 -11.39
N VAL A 178 -3.68 14.82 -10.34
CA VAL A 178 -3.41 16.25 -10.43
C VAL A 178 -2.14 16.57 -9.66
N SER A 179 -1.23 17.31 -10.29
CA SER A 179 0.00 17.82 -9.70
C SER A 179 0.40 19.12 -10.41
N PRO A 180 0.95 20.13 -9.73
CA PRO A 180 1.00 20.28 -8.27
C PRO A 180 -0.38 20.55 -7.67
N LEU A 181 -0.48 20.43 -6.33
CA LEU A 181 -1.74 20.64 -5.64
C LEU A 181 -1.85 22.08 -5.10
N PRO A 182 -2.90 22.83 -5.46
CA PRO A 182 -2.99 24.25 -5.12
C PRO A 182 -3.23 24.54 -3.62
N PHE A 183 -3.52 23.52 -2.84
CA PHE A 183 -3.78 23.62 -1.40
C PHE A 183 -2.62 23.10 -0.52
N VAL A 184 -1.54 22.62 -1.13
CA VAL A 184 -0.31 22.21 -0.44
C VAL A 184 0.69 23.36 -0.55
N THR A 185 1.14 23.89 0.59
CA THR A 185 2.07 25.01 0.69
C THR A 185 3.35 24.61 1.43
#